data_c60cd62b3cc76e751752c35630acc114
#
_entry.id   c60cd62b3cc76e751752c35630acc114
#
_cell.length_a   1.000
_cell.length_b   1.000
_cell.length_c   1.000
_cell.angle_alpha   90.00
_cell.angle_beta   90.00
_cell.angle_gamma   90.00
#
_symmetry.space_group_name_H-M   'P 1'
#
loop_
_entity.id
_entity.type
_entity.pdbx_description
1 polymer ?
#
loop_
_entity_poly.entity_id
_entity_poly.type
_entity_poly.pdbx_seq_one_letter_code
_entity_poly.pdbx_strand_id
1 'polypeptide(L)'
;IMKKYKWLVPTLYIIFLMLPIYWLINMSFKTTTEIINTYSLWPQKFTTENYVKIFTDSTWYMGYINSITYTVFNTVISVAAALPAAYAFSRYKFLGDKHLFFWLLTNRMAPPAVFALPFFQFYSSVNLFDTHIAVALSHCLFNIPLAVWILEGFMSAVPKELDETAYVDGYSFGRFFFKIFVPTIAAGIGITMFFCFMFSWVELLLAKTLTATAAKPIAATMT
;
A
#
# COMPACT_ATOMS: atom_id res chain seq x y z
N ILE A 1 -25.77 -24.20 29.34
CA ILE A 1 -25.10 -25.01 28.30
C ILE A 1 -24.43 -24.11 27.29
N MET A 2 -24.97 -22.97 26.85
CA MET A 2 -24.38 -22.05 25.85
C MET A 2 -23.09 -21.36 26.28
N LYS A 3 -22.80 -21.16 27.57
CA LYS A 3 -21.55 -20.51 28.01
C LYS A 3 -20.27 -21.36 27.78
N LYS A 4 -20.41 -22.69 27.81
CA LYS A 4 -19.27 -23.65 27.75
C LYS A 4 -18.64 -23.76 26.33
N TYR A 5 -19.40 -23.42 25.29
CA TYR A 5 -18.96 -23.56 23.87
C TYR A 5 -18.67 -22.22 23.17
N LYS A 6 -18.64 -21.10 23.90
CA LYS A 6 -18.35 -19.78 23.31
C LYS A 6 -16.99 -19.70 22.61
N TRP A 7 -16.05 -20.52 23.03
CA TRP A 7 -14.70 -20.59 22.47
C TRP A 7 -14.60 -21.50 21.24
N LEU A 8 -15.53 -22.44 21.07
CA LEU A 8 -15.45 -23.43 19.99
C LEU A 8 -15.51 -22.78 18.60
N VAL A 9 -16.47 -21.90 18.38
CA VAL A 9 -16.65 -21.23 17.08
C VAL A 9 -15.47 -20.32 16.74
N PRO A 10 -15.01 -19.41 17.62
CA PRO A 10 -13.81 -18.62 17.36
C PRO A 10 -12.56 -19.48 17.14
N THR A 11 -12.38 -20.55 17.89
CA THR A 11 -11.23 -21.45 17.75
C THR A 11 -11.23 -22.17 16.40
N LEU A 12 -12.37 -22.73 15.98
CA LEU A 12 -12.48 -23.36 14.67
C LEU A 12 -12.25 -22.37 13.52
N TYR A 13 -12.75 -21.14 13.69
CA TYR A 13 -12.52 -20.07 12.71
C TYR A 13 -11.04 -19.68 12.62
N ILE A 14 -10.35 -19.54 13.75
CA ILE A 14 -8.90 -19.26 13.78
C ILE A 14 -8.13 -20.42 13.15
N ILE A 15 -8.44 -21.67 13.47
CA ILE A 15 -7.79 -22.84 12.86
C ILE A 15 -7.98 -22.80 11.35
N PHE A 16 -9.20 -22.55 10.88
CA PHE A 16 -9.49 -22.45 9.45
C PHE A 16 -8.66 -21.34 8.76
N LEU A 17 -8.56 -20.16 9.38
CA LEU A 17 -7.74 -19.06 8.85
C LEU A 17 -6.23 -19.36 8.89
N MET A 18 -5.77 -20.16 9.85
CA MET A 18 -4.37 -20.51 9.98
C MET A 18 -3.92 -21.62 9.00
N LEU A 19 -4.84 -22.40 8.45
CA LEU A 19 -4.49 -23.49 7.50
C LEU A 19 -3.70 -23.00 6.27
N PRO A 20 -4.10 -21.95 5.54
CA PRO A 20 -3.31 -21.44 4.43
C PRO A 20 -1.93 -20.93 4.87
N ILE A 21 -1.86 -20.25 6.01
CA ILE A 21 -0.61 -19.73 6.56
C ILE A 21 0.33 -20.88 6.95
N TYR A 22 -0.21 -21.89 7.63
CA TYR A 22 0.52 -23.12 7.93
C TYR A 22 1.07 -23.77 6.66
N TRP A 23 0.23 -23.87 5.62
CA TRP A 23 0.64 -24.45 4.35
C TRP A 23 1.79 -23.68 3.70
N LEU A 24 1.73 -22.35 3.65
CA LEU A 24 2.82 -21.51 3.14
C LEU A 24 4.13 -21.71 3.92
N ILE A 25 4.06 -21.72 5.25
CA ILE A 25 5.22 -21.95 6.11
C ILE A 25 5.79 -23.36 5.87
N ASN A 26 4.93 -24.36 5.81
CA ASN A 26 5.34 -25.74 5.54
C ASN A 26 6.06 -25.87 4.17
N MET A 27 5.51 -25.24 3.11
CA MET A 27 6.11 -25.23 1.77
C MET A 27 7.47 -24.52 1.76
N SER A 28 7.65 -23.48 2.55
CA SER A 28 8.91 -22.72 2.60
C SER A 28 10.12 -23.53 3.09
N PHE A 29 9.87 -24.59 3.87
CA PHE A 29 10.90 -25.50 4.39
C PHE A 29 11.06 -26.79 3.58
N LYS A 30 10.38 -26.93 2.44
CA LYS A 30 10.49 -28.08 1.54
C LYS A 30 11.43 -27.79 0.38
N THR A 31 12.03 -28.87 -0.16
CA THR A 31 12.77 -28.79 -1.42
C THR A 31 11.80 -28.60 -2.59
N THR A 32 12.27 -28.00 -3.69
CA THR A 32 11.47 -27.82 -4.92
C THR A 32 10.91 -29.16 -5.43
N THR A 33 11.71 -30.21 -5.38
CA THR A 33 11.28 -31.57 -5.79
C THR A 33 10.13 -32.09 -4.94
N GLU A 34 10.19 -31.87 -3.62
CA GLU A 34 9.12 -32.29 -2.70
C GLU A 34 7.84 -31.47 -2.93
N ILE A 35 7.98 -30.16 -3.17
CA ILE A 35 6.84 -29.27 -3.45
C ILE A 35 6.06 -29.74 -4.67
N ILE A 36 6.76 -30.14 -5.73
CA ILE A 36 6.15 -30.52 -7.02
C ILE A 36 5.56 -31.94 -6.96
N ASN A 37 6.27 -32.88 -6.31
CA ASN A 37 5.95 -34.32 -6.42
C ASN A 37 5.19 -34.89 -5.24
N THR A 38 5.08 -34.20 -4.10
CA THR A 38 4.57 -34.81 -2.87
C THR A 38 3.63 -33.86 -2.10
N TYR A 39 2.42 -34.34 -1.80
CA TYR A 39 1.51 -33.68 -0.88
C TYR A 39 1.74 -34.22 0.54
N SER A 40 2.59 -33.58 1.31
CA SER A 40 2.86 -33.93 2.71
C SER A 40 2.52 -32.78 3.64
N LEU A 41 1.96 -33.09 4.82
CA LEU A 41 1.64 -32.09 5.85
C LEU A 41 2.89 -31.59 6.58
N TRP A 42 4.01 -32.34 6.49
CA TRP A 42 5.31 -31.99 7.08
C TRP A 42 6.40 -32.15 6.04
N PRO A 43 7.50 -31.35 6.09
CA PRO A 43 8.64 -31.55 5.22
C PRO A 43 9.25 -32.94 5.45
N GLN A 44 9.39 -33.74 4.40
CA GLN A 44 10.11 -35.02 4.48
C GLN A 44 11.62 -34.75 4.61
N LYS A 45 12.10 -33.72 3.93
CA LYS A 45 13.46 -33.22 4.06
C LYS A 45 13.42 -31.74 4.37
N PHE A 46 13.67 -31.39 5.64
CA PHE A 46 13.74 -30.00 6.08
C PHE A 46 14.91 -29.27 5.41
N THR A 47 14.62 -28.15 4.76
CA THR A 47 15.63 -27.30 4.12
C THR A 47 15.36 -25.81 4.35
N THR A 48 16.42 -25.04 4.46
CA THR A 48 16.39 -23.56 4.48
C THR A 48 16.90 -22.95 3.17
N GLU A 49 17.13 -23.78 2.14
CA GLU A 49 17.70 -23.35 0.86
C GLU A 49 16.89 -22.25 0.19
N ASN A 50 15.57 -22.30 0.30
CA ASN A 50 14.69 -21.26 -0.24
C ASN A 50 14.97 -19.88 0.38
N TYR A 51 15.24 -19.85 1.70
CA TYR A 51 15.61 -18.61 2.40
C TYR A 51 17.02 -18.13 2.01
N VAL A 52 17.97 -19.07 1.90
CA VAL A 52 19.33 -18.73 1.46
C VAL A 52 19.31 -18.11 0.06
N LYS A 53 18.54 -18.66 -0.88
CA LYS A 53 18.39 -18.12 -2.25
C LYS A 53 17.88 -16.68 -2.24
N ILE A 54 16.91 -16.35 -1.40
CA ILE A 54 16.36 -14.98 -1.32
C ILE A 54 17.46 -13.96 -1.00
N PHE A 55 18.44 -14.32 -0.18
CA PHE A 55 19.48 -13.39 0.26
C PHE A 55 20.78 -13.48 -0.55
N THR A 56 21.01 -14.56 -1.28
CA THR A 56 22.25 -14.77 -2.04
C THR A 56 22.12 -14.55 -3.55
N ASP A 57 20.94 -14.81 -4.11
CA ASP A 57 20.67 -14.59 -5.53
C ASP A 57 20.26 -13.15 -5.77
N SER A 58 21.05 -12.44 -6.59
CA SER A 58 20.82 -11.03 -6.89
C SER A 58 19.45 -10.75 -7.51
N THR A 59 18.91 -11.69 -8.26
CA THR A 59 17.60 -11.56 -8.88
C THR A 59 16.49 -11.42 -7.83
N TRP A 60 16.61 -12.17 -6.73
CA TRP A 60 15.62 -12.13 -5.65
C TRP A 60 15.78 -10.90 -4.75
N TYR A 61 16.98 -10.68 -4.18
CA TYR A 61 17.12 -9.58 -3.23
C TYR A 61 16.98 -8.20 -3.90
N MET A 62 17.42 -8.05 -5.15
CA MET A 62 17.19 -6.79 -5.91
C MET A 62 15.71 -6.56 -6.19
N GLY A 63 14.95 -7.61 -6.49
CA GLY A 63 13.50 -7.51 -6.60
C GLY A 63 12.83 -6.98 -5.35
N TYR A 64 13.26 -7.42 -4.15
CA TYR A 64 12.78 -6.89 -2.87
C TYR A 64 13.16 -5.43 -2.67
N ILE A 65 14.44 -5.07 -2.92
CA ILE A 65 14.92 -3.69 -2.80
C ILE A 65 14.13 -2.76 -3.73
N ASN A 66 13.94 -3.17 -4.99
CA ASN A 66 13.18 -2.42 -5.96
C ASN A 66 11.72 -2.21 -5.51
N SER A 67 11.07 -3.28 -5.06
CA SER A 67 9.70 -3.22 -4.56
C SER A 67 9.56 -2.29 -3.36
N ILE A 68 10.44 -2.37 -2.38
CA ILE A 68 10.46 -1.48 -1.22
C ILE A 68 10.67 -0.04 -1.68
N THR A 69 11.61 0.20 -2.57
CA THR A 69 11.98 1.55 -3.02
C THR A 69 10.80 2.27 -3.67
N TYR A 70 10.19 1.69 -4.72
CA TYR A 70 9.06 2.38 -5.37
C TYR A 70 7.82 2.45 -4.48
N THR A 71 7.60 1.45 -3.62
CA THR A 71 6.46 1.44 -2.69
C THR A 71 6.59 2.53 -1.62
N VAL A 72 7.80 2.73 -1.07
CA VAL A 72 8.08 3.83 -0.14
C VAL A 72 7.92 5.18 -0.83
N PHE A 73 8.48 5.35 -2.03
CA PHE A 73 8.30 6.60 -2.80
C PHE A 73 6.82 6.89 -3.07
N ASN A 74 6.07 5.89 -3.54
CA ASN A 74 4.63 6.03 -3.75
C ASN A 74 3.91 6.43 -2.46
N THR A 75 4.18 5.75 -1.36
CA THR A 75 3.53 6.01 -0.06
C THR A 75 3.77 7.44 0.40
N VAL A 76 5.03 7.89 0.36
CA VAL A 76 5.41 9.25 0.77
C VAL A 76 4.75 10.30 -0.13
N ILE A 77 4.84 10.14 -1.45
CA ILE A 77 4.25 11.08 -2.41
C ILE A 77 2.73 11.13 -2.26
N SER A 78 2.07 9.97 -2.16
CA SER A 78 0.62 9.89 -2.05
C SER A 78 0.11 10.55 -0.77
N VAL A 79 0.73 10.27 0.37
CA VAL A 79 0.32 10.85 1.65
C VAL A 79 0.64 12.35 1.70
N ALA A 80 1.82 12.76 1.23
CA ALA A 80 2.20 14.16 1.19
C ALA A 80 1.25 15.01 0.32
N ALA A 81 0.82 14.48 -0.84
CA ALA A 81 -0.15 15.14 -1.70
C ALA A 81 -1.56 15.12 -1.12
N ALA A 82 -1.93 14.04 -0.46
CA ALA A 82 -3.27 13.87 0.10
C ALA A 82 -3.51 14.71 1.36
N LEU A 83 -2.49 14.99 2.17
CA LEU A 83 -2.61 15.76 3.41
C LEU A 83 -3.27 17.15 3.20
N PRO A 84 -2.74 18.04 2.33
CA PRO A 84 -3.37 19.34 2.10
C PRO A 84 -4.73 19.23 1.40
N ALA A 85 -4.90 18.26 0.51
CA ALA A 85 -6.18 18.04 -0.18
C ALA A 85 -7.27 17.60 0.79
N ALA A 86 -6.99 16.60 1.63
CA ALA A 86 -7.92 16.11 2.65
C ALA A 86 -8.28 17.21 3.67
N TYR A 87 -7.30 18.04 4.06
CA TYR A 87 -7.56 19.19 4.91
C TYR A 87 -8.54 20.16 4.26
N ALA A 88 -8.34 20.48 2.98
CA ALA A 88 -9.23 21.36 2.24
C ALA A 88 -10.67 20.81 2.19
N PHE A 89 -10.85 19.53 1.89
CA PHE A 89 -12.17 18.89 1.87
C PHE A 89 -12.83 18.85 3.26
N SER A 90 -12.06 18.66 4.31
CA SER A 90 -12.59 18.56 5.69
C SER A 90 -12.97 19.92 6.28
N ARG A 91 -12.30 21.00 5.88
CA ARG A 91 -12.46 22.33 6.50
C ARG A 91 -13.26 23.31 5.67
N TYR A 92 -13.12 23.28 4.35
CA TYR A 92 -13.71 24.27 3.47
C TYR A 92 -14.85 23.68 2.63
N LYS A 93 -15.86 24.54 2.38
CA LYS A 93 -16.89 24.28 1.38
C LYS A 93 -16.60 25.17 0.19
N PHE A 94 -16.38 24.59 -0.98
CA PHE A 94 -16.12 25.29 -2.21
C PHE A 94 -17.00 24.75 -3.33
N LEU A 95 -17.12 25.50 -4.42
CA LEU A 95 -17.98 25.11 -5.55
C LEU A 95 -17.46 23.78 -6.15
N GLY A 96 -18.32 22.76 -6.13
CA GLY A 96 -17.99 21.45 -6.67
C GLY A 96 -17.23 20.50 -5.73
N ASP A 97 -17.03 20.84 -4.46
CA ASP A 97 -16.32 20.04 -3.46
C ASP A 97 -16.78 18.57 -3.43
N LYS A 98 -18.10 18.36 -3.36
CA LYS A 98 -18.70 17.00 -3.33
C LYS A 98 -18.47 16.24 -4.63
N HIS A 99 -18.58 16.92 -5.77
CA HIS A 99 -18.37 16.31 -7.08
C HIS A 99 -16.91 15.95 -7.30
N LEU A 100 -15.99 16.83 -6.90
CA LEU A 100 -14.56 16.59 -7.00
C LEU A 100 -14.12 15.45 -6.07
N PHE A 101 -14.64 15.43 -4.83
CA PHE A 101 -14.38 14.34 -3.90
C PHE A 101 -14.89 12.99 -4.41
N PHE A 102 -16.11 12.96 -4.95
CA PHE A 102 -16.67 11.76 -5.55
C PHE A 102 -15.87 11.33 -6.80
N TRP A 103 -15.44 12.27 -7.62
CA TRP A 103 -14.61 11.99 -8.80
C TRP A 103 -13.25 11.36 -8.41
N LEU A 104 -12.62 11.84 -7.35
CA LEU A 104 -11.41 11.20 -6.80
C LEU A 104 -11.66 9.74 -6.43
N LEU A 105 -12.80 9.44 -5.78
CA LEU A 105 -13.16 8.07 -5.43
C LEU A 105 -13.40 7.19 -6.66
N THR A 106 -14.04 7.72 -7.70
CA THR A 106 -14.31 6.97 -8.94
C THR A 106 -13.01 6.62 -9.67
N ASN A 107 -11.99 7.47 -9.64
CA ASN A 107 -10.66 7.15 -10.19
C ASN A 107 -10.04 5.92 -9.54
N ARG A 108 -10.28 5.69 -8.26
CA ARG A 108 -9.82 4.50 -7.55
C ARG A 108 -10.44 3.21 -8.10
N MET A 109 -11.65 3.29 -8.67
CA MET A 109 -12.38 2.12 -9.21
C MET A 109 -11.91 1.72 -10.61
N ALA A 110 -11.15 2.58 -11.29
CA ALA A 110 -10.66 2.29 -12.64
C ALA A 110 -9.67 1.11 -12.61
N PRO A 111 -9.82 0.12 -13.53
CA PRO A 111 -8.91 -1.02 -13.56
C PRO A 111 -7.50 -0.59 -14.03
N PRO A 112 -6.42 -1.01 -13.35
CA PRO A 112 -5.04 -0.66 -13.73
C PRO A 112 -4.68 -1.01 -15.17
N ALA A 113 -5.30 -2.05 -15.74
CA ALA A 113 -5.05 -2.50 -17.10
C ALA A 113 -5.32 -1.41 -18.17
N VAL A 114 -6.29 -0.53 -17.93
CA VAL A 114 -6.61 0.56 -18.86
C VAL A 114 -5.46 1.57 -18.97
N PHE A 115 -4.71 1.74 -17.89
CA PHE A 115 -3.60 2.70 -17.83
C PHE A 115 -2.25 2.11 -18.21
N ALA A 116 -2.13 0.80 -18.30
CA ALA A 116 -0.85 0.12 -18.54
C ALA A 116 -0.16 0.61 -19.82
N LEU A 117 -0.86 0.58 -20.96
CA LEU A 117 -0.32 1.01 -22.24
C LEU A 117 -0.08 2.53 -22.31
N PRO A 118 -1.02 3.41 -21.92
CA PRO A 118 -0.77 4.85 -21.87
C PRO A 118 0.43 5.24 -21.00
N PHE A 119 0.58 4.63 -19.81
CA PHE A 119 1.73 4.90 -18.95
C PHE A 119 3.03 4.38 -19.55
N PHE A 120 3.03 3.20 -20.15
CA PHE A 120 4.19 2.68 -20.85
C PHE A 120 4.66 3.65 -21.95
N GLN A 121 3.74 4.11 -22.81
CA GLN A 121 4.05 5.06 -23.90
C GLN A 121 4.56 6.39 -23.33
N PHE A 122 3.90 6.94 -22.31
CA PHE A 122 4.30 8.20 -21.69
C PHE A 122 5.70 8.10 -21.06
N TYR A 123 5.94 7.12 -20.19
CA TYR A 123 7.23 7.00 -19.52
C TYR A 123 8.38 6.63 -20.49
N SER A 124 8.08 5.90 -21.55
CA SER A 124 9.06 5.64 -22.62
C SER A 124 9.42 6.93 -23.37
N SER A 125 8.45 7.80 -23.66
CA SER A 125 8.69 9.05 -24.39
C SER A 125 9.51 10.07 -23.59
N VAL A 126 9.41 10.04 -22.25
CA VAL A 126 10.17 10.93 -21.35
C VAL A 126 11.43 10.28 -20.76
N ASN A 127 11.83 9.09 -21.24
CA ASN A 127 12.98 8.32 -20.77
C ASN A 127 12.93 7.96 -19.27
N LEU A 128 11.75 7.73 -18.74
CA LEU A 128 11.53 7.26 -17.36
C LEU A 128 11.12 5.78 -17.27
N PHE A 129 11.03 5.08 -18.41
CA PHE A 129 10.78 3.64 -18.42
C PHE A 129 11.86 2.89 -17.62
N ASP A 130 11.48 1.81 -16.94
CA ASP A 130 12.35 1.00 -16.10
C ASP A 130 12.97 1.77 -14.91
N THR A 131 12.24 2.70 -14.33
CA THR A 131 12.65 3.45 -13.13
C THR A 131 11.67 3.29 -11.98
N HIS A 132 12.18 3.34 -10.74
CA HIS A 132 11.35 3.29 -9.53
C HIS A 132 10.35 4.45 -9.47
N ILE A 133 10.71 5.62 -9.99
CA ILE A 133 9.86 6.80 -9.97
C ILE A 133 8.66 6.65 -10.91
N ALA A 134 8.83 6.03 -12.07
CA ALA A 134 7.72 5.77 -13.00
C ALA A 134 6.67 4.86 -12.35
N VAL A 135 7.10 3.78 -11.70
CA VAL A 135 6.21 2.88 -10.97
C VAL A 135 5.52 3.62 -9.81
N ALA A 136 6.30 4.34 -9.01
CA ALA A 136 5.77 5.08 -7.86
C ALA A 136 4.70 6.11 -8.26
N LEU A 137 4.96 6.90 -9.31
CA LEU A 137 4.02 7.91 -9.81
C LEU A 137 2.76 7.27 -10.43
N SER A 138 2.90 6.14 -11.13
CA SER A 138 1.77 5.41 -11.68
C SER A 138 0.83 4.90 -10.58
N HIS A 139 1.38 4.41 -9.48
CA HIS A 139 0.60 3.97 -8.33
C HIS A 139 -0.08 5.13 -7.60
N CYS A 140 0.44 6.36 -7.71
CA CYS A 140 -0.19 7.56 -7.14
C CYS A 140 -1.59 7.83 -7.70
N LEU A 141 -1.87 7.43 -8.95
CA LEU A 141 -3.20 7.55 -9.56
C LEU A 141 -4.28 6.88 -8.70
N PHE A 142 -3.95 5.77 -8.07
CA PHE A 142 -4.87 5.00 -7.23
C PHE A 142 -4.74 5.32 -5.74
N ASN A 143 -3.53 5.61 -5.29
CA ASN A 143 -3.24 5.79 -3.88
C ASN A 143 -3.52 7.19 -3.35
N ILE A 144 -3.37 8.24 -4.17
CA ILE A 144 -3.75 9.61 -3.75
C ILE A 144 -5.25 9.70 -3.44
N PRO A 145 -6.18 9.24 -4.30
CA PRO A 145 -7.60 9.23 -3.99
C PRO A 145 -7.94 8.46 -2.71
N LEU A 146 -7.32 7.31 -2.51
CA LEU A 146 -7.48 6.52 -1.30
C LEU A 146 -7.00 7.27 -0.06
N ALA A 147 -5.82 7.87 -0.14
CA ALA A 147 -5.21 8.62 0.95
C ALA A 147 -6.06 9.85 1.31
N VAL A 148 -6.56 10.58 0.31
CA VAL A 148 -7.46 11.73 0.54
C VAL A 148 -8.73 11.28 1.26
N TRP A 149 -9.33 10.18 0.84
CA TRP A 149 -10.55 9.66 1.45
C TRP A 149 -10.35 9.25 2.91
N ILE A 150 -9.29 8.49 3.20
CA ILE A 150 -9.00 8.05 4.57
C ILE A 150 -8.68 9.25 5.46
N LEU A 151 -7.78 10.13 5.01
CA LEU A 151 -7.34 11.29 5.78
C LEU A 151 -8.48 12.29 6.02
N GLU A 152 -9.35 12.51 5.03
CA GLU A 152 -10.51 13.38 5.18
C GLU A 152 -11.42 12.90 6.32
N GLY A 153 -11.67 11.59 6.41
CA GLY A 153 -12.46 11.01 7.50
C GLY A 153 -11.83 11.27 8.88
N PHE A 154 -10.51 11.13 9.03
CA PHE A 154 -9.82 11.46 10.28
C PHE A 154 -9.81 12.96 10.58
N MET A 155 -9.59 13.79 9.56
CA MET A 155 -9.55 15.25 9.72
C MET A 155 -10.91 15.84 10.05
N SER A 156 -11.98 15.32 9.47
CA SER A 156 -13.36 15.75 9.76
C SER A 156 -13.81 15.40 11.18
N ALA A 157 -13.19 14.39 11.81
CA ALA A 157 -13.44 14.06 13.20
C ALA A 157 -12.77 15.04 14.20
N VAL A 158 -11.80 15.83 13.76
CA VAL A 158 -11.15 16.84 14.60
C VAL A 158 -12.02 18.09 14.68
N PRO A 159 -12.35 18.59 15.88
CA PRO A 159 -13.18 19.79 16.05
C PRO A 159 -12.56 21.01 15.37
N LYS A 160 -13.40 21.85 14.74
CA LYS A 160 -12.97 23.08 14.06
C LYS A 160 -12.46 24.15 15.01
N GLU A 161 -12.89 24.10 16.25
CA GLU A 161 -12.45 24.97 17.33
C GLU A 161 -10.94 24.90 17.55
N LEU A 162 -10.31 23.77 17.21
CA LEU A 162 -8.85 23.65 17.25
C LEU A 162 -8.16 24.62 16.26
N ASP A 163 -8.73 24.72 15.06
CA ASP A 163 -8.21 25.62 14.01
C ASP A 163 -8.43 27.09 14.45
N GLU A 164 -9.63 27.40 14.96
CA GLU A 164 -10.01 28.75 15.40
C GLU A 164 -9.14 29.21 16.57
N THR A 165 -8.95 28.37 17.58
CA THR A 165 -8.08 28.68 18.73
C THR A 165 -6.66 28.95 18.29
N ALA A 166 -6.10 28.14 17.40
CA ALA A 166 -4.74 28.33 16.90
C ALA A 166 -4.58 29.66 16.14
N TYR A 167 -5.60 30.09 15.38
CA TYR A 167 -5.56 31.39 14.70
C TYR A 167 -5.65 32.55 15.70
N VAL A 168 -6.48 32.44 16.74
CA VAL A 168 -6.54 33.44 17.82
C VAL A 168 -5.21 33.57 18.54
N ASP A 169 -4.52 32.46 18.76
CA ASP A 169 -3.18 32.43 19.37
C ASP A 169 -2.07 32.90 18.43
N GLY A 170 -2.39 33.35 17.20
CA GLY A 170 -1.46 33.94 16.25
C GLY A 170 -0.62 32.94 15.46
N TYR A 171 -1.03 31.67 15.40
CA TYR A 171 -0.36 30.70 14.55
C TYR A 171 -0.65 31.00 13.07
N SER A 172 0.41 31.02 12.26
CA SER A 172 0.23 30.97 10.79
C SER A 172 -0.23 29.58 10.36
N PHE A 173 -0.93 29.48 9.21
CA PHE A 173 -1.45 28.22 8.69
C PHE A 173 -0.39 27.10 8.67
N GLY A 174 0.79 27.35 8.10
CA GLY A 174 1.84 26.33 8.03
C GLY A 174 2.33 25.86 9.40
N ARG A 175 2.48 26.80 10.36
CA ARG A 175 2.88 26.43 11.72
C ARG A 175 1.80 25.61 12.43
N PHE A 176 0.55 26.03 12.32
CA PHE A 176 -0.59 25.28 12.84
C PHE A 176 -0.68 23.88 12.22
N PHE A 177 -0.67 23.81 10.87
CA PHE A 177 -0.83 22.56 10.15
C PHE A 177 0.23 21.52 10.54
N PHE A 178 1.51 21.87 10.49
CA PHE A 178 2.58 20.90 10.75
C PHE A 178 2.87 20.68 12.25
N LYS A 179 2.65 21.66 13.14
CA LYS A 179 2.99 21.52 14.56
C LYS A 179 1.84 21.05 15.43
N ILE A 180 0.58 21.29 15.02
CA ILE A 180 -0.60 20.98 15.83
C ILE A 180 -1.47 19.97 15.11
N PHE A 181 -1.92 20.29 13.91
CA PHE A 181 -2.93 19.51 13.21
C PHE A 181 -2.42 18.14 12.74
N VAL A 182 -1.31 18.08 12.02
CA VAL A 182 -0.72 16.81 11.55
C VAL A 182 -0.39 15.85 12.70
N PRO A 183 0.23 16.27 13.81
CA PRO A 183 0.41 15.40 14.96
C PRO A 183 -0.90 14.89 15.58
N THR A 184 -1.95 15.71 15.60
CA THR A 184 -3.26 15.31 16.14
C THR A 184 -3.88 14.14 15.35
N ILE A 185 -3.65 14.06 14.04
CA ILE A 185 -4.15 13.00 13.17
C ILE A 185 -3.11 11.92 12.86
N ALA A 186 -2.03 11.83 13.62
CA ALA A 186 -0.92 10.91 13.37
C ALA A 186 -1.34 9.45 13.19
N ALA A 187 -2.33 8.98 13.96
CA ALA A 187 -2.90 7.64 13.79
C ALA A 187 -3.54 7.45 12.40
N GLY A 188 -4.28 8.45 11.92
CA GLY A 188 -4.88 8.44 10.58
C GLY A 188 -3.82 8.44 9.48
N ILE A 189 -2.74 9.19 9.67
CA ILE A 189 -1.59 9.19 8.74
C ILE A 189 -0.95 7.80 8.70
N GLY A 190 -0.68 7.18 9.85
CA GLY A 190 -0.10 5.85 9.92
C GLY A 190 -0.95 4.78 9.22
N ILE A 191 -2.27 4.82 9.42
CA ILE A 191 -3.21 3.94 8.72
C ILE A 191 -3.18 4.18 7.21
N THR A 192 -3.19 5.44 6.79
CA THR A 192 -3.15 5.81 5.37
C THR A 192 -1.84 5.34 4.71
N MET A 193 -0.71 5.54 5.38
CA MET A 193 0.60 5.06 4.91
C MET A 193 0.60 3.54 4.76
N PHE A 194 0.05 2.82 5.73
CA PHE A 194 -0.05 1.36 5.68
C PHE A 194 -0.85 0.90 4.46
N PHE A 195 -2.02 1.47 4.20
CA PHE A 195 -2.84 1.09 3.06
C PHE A 195 -2.18 1.46 1.71
N CYS A 196 -1.60 2.65 1.59
CA CYS A 196 -0.87 3.04 0.38
C CYS A 196 0.32 2.09 0.11
N PHE A 197 1.07 1.75 1.16
CA PHE A 197 2.16 0.78 1.08
C PHE A 197 1.66 -0.59 0.62
N MET A 198 0.65 -1.13 1.26
CA MET A 198 0.10 -2.44 0.94
C MET A 198 -0.41 -2.53 -0.50
N PHE A 199 -1.17 -1.53 -0.96
CA PHE A 199 -1.66 -1.51 -2.34
C PHE A 199 -0.55 -1.39 -3.37
N SER A 200 0.46 -0.56 -3.12
CA SER A 200 1.61 -0.43 -4.01
C SER A 200 2.47 -1.70 -4.01
N TRP A 201 2.60 -2.38 -2.87
CA TRP A 201 3.34 -3.63 -2.74
C TRP A 201 2.73 -4.79 -3.53
N VAL A 202 1.40 -4.93 -3.51
CA VAL A 202 0.70 -6.05 -4.15
C VAL A 202 0.35 -5.78 -5.61
N GLU A 203 0.46 -4.53 -6.08
CA GLU A 203 0.15 -4.18 -7.46
C GLU A 203 1.24 -4.75 -8.40
N LEU A 204 0.85 -5.66 -9.27
CA LEU A 204 1.76 -6.36 -10.18
C LEU A 204 1.71 -5.81 -11.60
N LEU A 205 0.53 -5.43 -12.09
CA LEU A 205 0.32 -5.20 -13.51
C LEU A 205 1.10 -3.98 -14.02
N LEU A 206 0.95 -2.83 -13.37
CA LEU A 206 1.68 -1.62 -13.72
C LEU A 206 3.16 -1.76 -13.42
N ALA A 207 3.50 -2.35 -12.27
CA ALA A 207 4.89 -2.59 -11.90
C ALA A 207 5.61 -3.48 -12.94
N LYS A 208 4.98 -4.54 -13.44
CA LYS A 208 5.53 -5.41 -14.48
C LYS A 208 5.57 -4.74 -15.86
N THR A 209 4.56 -3.93 -16.19
CA THR A 209 4.50 -3.25 -17.51
C THR A 209 5.53 -2.12 -17.63
N LEU A 210 5.84 -1.44 -16.52
CA LEU A 210 6.72 -0.27 -16.51
C LEU A 210 8.19 -0.57 -16.19
N THR A 211 8.52 -1.85 -15.95
CA THR A 211 9.88 -2.26 -15.59
C THR A 211 10.36 -3.41 -16.47
N ALA A 212 11.68 -3.47 -16.68
CA ALA A 212 12.31 -4.55 -17.41
C ALA A 212 13.40 -5.23 -16.57
N THR A 213 14.43 -4.50 -16.19
CA THR A 213 15.61 -5.02 -15.47
C THR A 213 16.00 -4.21 -14.26
N ALA A 214 16.17 -2.88 -14.43
CA ALA A 214 16.74 -2.03 -13.39
C ALA A 214 15.80 -1.84 -12.19
N ALA A 215 14.50 -1.63 -12.44
CA ALA A 215 13.48 -1.44 -11.40
C ALA A 215 12.54 -2.64 -11.23
N LYS A 216 12.91 -3.81 -11.76
CA LYS A 216 12.06 -5.02 -11.75
C LYS A 216 11.67 -5.40 -10.33
N PRO A 217 10.35 -5.48 -10.02
CA PRO A 217 9.87 -5.80 -8.68
C PRO A 217 9.92 -7.29 -8.38
N ILE A 218 9.87 -7.65 -7.10
CA ILE A 218 9.86 -9.04 -6.66
C ILE A 218 8.66 -9.82 -7.23
N ALA A 219 7.50 -9.22 -7.28
CA ALA A 219 6.31 -9.86 -7.84
C ALA A 219 6.47 -10.22 -9.33
N ALA A 220 7.18 -9.40 -10.12
CA ALA A 220 7.50 -9.71 -11.52
C ALA A 220 8.65 -10.72 -11.66
N THR A 221 9.46 -10.90 -10.65
CA THR A 221 10.51 -11.92 -10.61
C THR A 221 9.92 -13.33 -10.39
N MET A 222 8.78 -13.40 -9.71
CA MET A 222 8.06 -14.65 -9.42
C MET A 222 7.22 -15.17 -10.60
N THR A 223 7.02 -14.38 -11.65
CA THR A 223 6.21 -14.71 -12.83
C THR A 223 7.08 -14.92 -14.08
#